data_b610c20e91c84dbe9d0604624b5c851e
#
_entry.id   b610c20e91c84dbe9d0604624b5c851e
#
_cell.length_a   1.000
_cell.length_b   1.000
_cell.length_c   1.000
_cell.angle_alpha   90.00
_cell.angle_beta   90.00
_cell.angle_gamma   90.00
#
_symmetry.space_group_name_H-M   'P 1'
#
loop_
_entity.id
_entity.type
_entity.pdbx_description
1 polymer ?
#
loop_
_entity_poly.entity_id
_entity_poly.type
_entity_poly.pdbx_seq_one_letter_code
_entity_poly.pdbx_strand_id
1 'polypeptide(L)'
;DAYFADLNEMSDIIYAQTGQRPKLIRFPGGSSNTVSLKYCSGIMTTLTKAVTDQGYKYFDWNVSSGDAGGTTSTEEVYQNVVNGMKSHNVSVVLQHDIKGFSVNAVERIIQWGLANGYTFLPLTTSTEDVHHGVNN
;
A
#
# COMPACT_ATOMS: atom_id res chain seq x y z
N ASP A 1 5.31 -19.84 -9.10
CA ASP A 1 5.44 -20.78 -7.98
C ASP A 1 6.17 -20.17 -6.78
N ALA A 2 7.38 -19.59 -6.94
CA ALA A 2 8.13 -19.00 -5.82
C ALA A 2 7.40 -17.84 -5.14
N TYR A 3 6.75 -16.95 -5.89
CA TYR A 3 5.97 -15.85 -5.34
C TYR A 3 4.85 -16.34 -4.41
N PHE A 4 4.10 -17.34 -4.82
CA PHE A 4 3.01 -17.87 -3.99
C PHE A 4 3.51 -18.71 -2.81
N ALA A 5 4.67 -19.35 -2.92
CA ALA A 5 5.30 -20.02 -1.78
C ALA A 5 5.62 -18.98 -0.67
N ASP A 6 6.24 -17.87 -1.02
CA ASP A 6 6.57 -16.77 -0.12
C ASP A 6 5.31 -16.10 0.47
N LEU A 7 4.31 -15.82 -0.38
CA LEU A 7 3.03 -15.24 0.07
C LEU A 7 2.28 -16.18 1.05
N ASN A 8 2.30 -17.48 0.80
CA ASN A 8 1.66 -18.46 1.67
C ASN A 8 2.40 -18.59 3.01
N GLU A 9 3.73 -18.60 3.00
CA GLU A 9 4.55 -18.61 4.22
C GLU A 9 4.23 -17.39 5.09
N MET A 10 4.18 -16.19 4.52
CA MET A 10 3.78 -14.98 5.24
C MET A 10 2.34 -15.08 5.78
N SER A 11 1.42 -15.62 4.99
CA SER A 11 0.03 -15.83 5.40
C SER A 11 -0.06 -16.81 6.59
N ASP A 12 0.76 -17.86 6.62
CA ASP A 12 0.82 -18.82 7.72
C ASP A 12 1.40 -18.20 9.01
N ILE A 13 2.43 -17.36 8.88
CA ILE A 13 3.02 -16.61 10.01
C ILE A 13 1.97 -15.66 10.63
N ILE A 14 1.23 -14.92 9.81
CA ILE A 14 0.17 -14.02 10.28
C ILE A 14 -0.95 -14.83 10.95
N TYR A 15 -1.36 -15.93 10.34
CA TYR A 15 -2.40 -16.80 10.90
C TYR A 15 -2.01 -17.38 12.27
N ALA A 16 -0.77 -17.81 12.43
CA ALA A 16 -0.27 -18.33 13.69
C ALA A 16 -0.32 -17.30 14.83
N GLN A 17 -0.21 -16.01 14.52
CA GLN A 17 -0.22 -14.94 15.53
C GLN A 17 -1.61 -14.35 15.77
N THR A 18 -2.46 -14.31 14.74
CA THR A 18 -3.74 -13.56 14.78
C THR A 18 -4.98 -14.45 14.68
N GLY A 19 -4.82 -15.70 14.27
CA GLY A 19 -5.94 -16.59 13.94
C GLY A 19 -6.67 -16.24 12.64
N GLN A 20 -6.19 -15.27 11.87
CA GLN A 20 -6.81 -14.81 10.62
C GLN A 20 -5.80 -14.82 9.48
N ARG A 21 -6.24 -15.28 8.31
CA ARG A 21 -5.44 -15.18 7.07
C ARG A 21 -5.66 -13.84 6.41
N PRO A 22 -4.58 -13.13 5.99
CA PRO A 22 -4.71 -11.88 5.26
C PRO A 22 -5.38 -12.13 3.91
N LYS A 23 -6.19 -11.17 3.48
CA LYS A 23 -6.83 -11.14 2.16
C LYS A 23 -6.44 -9.90 1.36
N LEU A 24 -5.75 -8.97 2.00
CA LEU A 24 -5.30 -7.73 1.39
C LEU A 24 -3.79 -7.76 1.23
N ILE A 25 -3.31 -7.37 0.06
CA ILE A 25 -1.89 -7.28 -0.25
C ILE A 25 -1.56 -5.97 -0.95
N ARG A 26 -0.30 -5.61 -0.91
CA ARG A 26 0.31 -4.59 -1.76
C ARG A 26 1.56 -5.16 -2.40
N PHE A 27 1.68 -5.03 -3.72
CA PHE A 27 2.90 -5.46 -4.41
C PHE A 27 4.08 -4.55 -4.04
N PRO A 28 5.27 -5.10 -3.84
CA PRO A 28 6.50 -4.30 -3.74
C PRO A 28 6.66 -3.38 -4.96
N GLY A 29 6.77 -2.08 -4.72
CA GLY A 29 6.81 -1.08 -5.79
C GLY A 29 5.48 -0.82 -6.50
N GLY A 30 4.38 -1.43 -6.03
CA GLY A 30 3.03 -1.31 -6.62
C GLY A 30 2.81 -2.22 -7.84
N SER A 31 1.57 -2.27 -8.30
CA SER A 31 1.20 -3.05 -9.50
C SER A 31 1.83 -2.50 -10.79
N SER A 32 2.24 -1.23 -10.79
CA SER A 32 2.95 -0.56 -11.88
C SER A 32 4.47 -0.80 -11.90
N ASN A 33 4.98 -1.68 -11.03
CA ASN A 33 6.41 -1.96 -10.87
C ASN A 33 7.04 -2.41 -12.20
N THR A 34 8.02 -1.62 -12.68
CA THR A 34 8.80 -1.93 -13.89
C THR A 34 10.18 -2.50 -13.59
N VAL A 35 10.63 -2.51 -12.34
CA VAL A 35 11.92 -3.12 -11.95
C VAL A 35 11.90 -4.62 -12.23
N SER A 36 10.76 -5.26 -12.01
CA SER A 36 10.53 -6.68 -12.29
C SER A 36 10.69 -7.04 -13.77
N LEU A 37 10.52 -6.07 -14.70
CA LEU A 37 10.71 -6.28 -16.13
C LEU A 37 12.11 -6.79 -16.50
N LYS A 38 13.13 -6.39 -15.74
CA LYS A 38 14.52 -6.84 -15.92
C LYS A 38 14.72 -8.34 -15.67
N TYR A 39 13.82 -8.94 -14.92
CA TYR A 39 13.91 -10.33 -14.50
C TYR A 39 12.86 -11.21 -15.17
N CYS A 40 11.66 -10.70 -15.36
CA CYS A 40 10.56 -11.43 -15.96
C CYS A 40 9.56 -10.47 -16.62
N SER A 41 9.55 -10.46 -17.96
CA SER A 41 8.57 -9.68 -18.72
C SER A 41 7.15 -10.22 -18.52
N GLY A 42 6.16 -9.34 -18.30
CA GLY A 42 4.75 -9.70 -18.10
C GLY A 42 4.44 -10.25 -16.70
N ILE A 43 5.40 -10.22 -15.77
CA ILE A 43 5.18 -10.81 -14.44
C ILE A 43 4.09 -10.08 -13.66
N MET A 44 4.01 -8.76 -13.73
CA MET A 44 2.98 -8.00 -12.99
C MET A 44 1.59 -8.24 -13.58
N THR A 45 1.46 -8.32 -14.88
CA THR A 45 0.20 -8.71 -15.55
C THR A 45 -0.26 -10.11 -15.09
N THR A 46 0.68 -11.04 -14.97
CA THR A 46 0.38 -12.39 -14.48
C THR A 46 0.00 -12.40 -13.01
N LEU A 47 0.78 -11.72 -12.16
CA LEU A 47 0.58 -11.74 -10.71
C LEU A 47 -0.69 -11.01 -10.28
N THR A 48 -1.02 -9.86 -10.86
CA THR A 48 -2.24 -9.12 -10.52
C THR A 48 -3.49 -9.98 -10.75
N LYS A 49 -3.51 -10.72 -11.87
CA LYS A 49 -4.58 -11.67 -12.14
C LYS A 49 -4.54 -12.86 -11.16
N ALA A 50 -3.39 -13.48 -10.99
CA ALA A 50 -3.26 -14.70 -10.21
C ALA A 50 -3.60 -14.51 -8.71
N VAL A 51 -3.22 -13.39 -8.10
CA VAL A 51 -3.59 -13.10 -6.69
C VAL A 51 -5.10 -12.87 -6.56
N THR A 52 -5.72 -12.20 -7.52
CA THR A 52 -7.18 -11.99 -7.54
C THR A 52 -7.92 -13.32 -7.71
N ASP A 53 -7.47 -14.18 -8.61
CA ASP A 53 -8.04 -15.52 -8.81
C ASP A 53 -7.96 -16.39 -7.53
N GLN A 54 -6.97 -16.15 -6.66
CA GLN A 54 -6.83 -16.82 -5.35
C GLN A 54 -7.60 -16.13 -4.21
N GLY A 55 -8.39 -15.12 -4.52
CA GLY A 55 -9.23 -14.42 -3.56
C GLY A 55 -8.53 -13.37 -2.72
N TYR A 56 -7.33 -12.94 -3.13
CA TYR A 56 -6.69 -11.76 -2.57
C TYR A 56 -7.22 -10.52 -3.28
N LYS A 57 -7.22 -9.39 -2.54
CA LYS A 57 -7.43 -8.06 -3.07
C LYS A 57 -6.14 -7.26 -2.91
N TYR A 58 -5.66 -6.65 -3.99
CA TYR A 58 -4.48 -5.81 -3.89
C TYR A 58 -4.85 -4.33 -3.95
N PHE A 59 -4.03 -3.50 -3.31
CA PHE A 59 -4.14 -2.05 -3.34
C PHE A 59 -2.81 -1.43 -3.73
N ASP A 60 -2.88 -0.44 -4.58
CA ASP A 60 -1.82 0.55 -4.73
C ASP A 60 -2.12 1.76 -3.83
N TRP A 61 -1.80 2.94 -4.26
CA TRP A 61 -2.05 4.20 -3.56
C TRP A 61 -2.34 5.31 -4.55
N ASN A 62 -3.03 6.33 -4.10
CA ASN A 62 -3.21 7.58 -4.84
C ASN A 62 -2.60 8.78 -4.09
N VAL A 63 -2.08 8.57 -2.88
CA VAL A 63 -1.32 9.57 -2.12
C VAL A 63 0.00 8.95 -1.68
N SER A 64 1.13 9.55 -2.05
CA SER A 64 2.46 9.14 -1.60
C SER A 64 2.98 10.10 -0.54
N SER A 65 3.50 9.53 0.55
CA SER A 65 4.21 10.30 1.58
C SER A 65 5.59 10.80 1.16
N GLY A 66 6.18 10.21 0.10
CA GLY A 66 7.54 10.47 -0.34
C GLY A 66 8.63 9.76 0.48
N ASP A 67 8.27 8.97 1.48
CA ASP A 67 9.22 8.34 2.41
C ASP A 67 10.03 7.19 1.81
N ALA A 68 9.67 6.70 0.62
CA ALA A 68 10.40 5.64 -0.09
C ALA A 68 11.67 6.13 -0.82
N GLY A 69 12.10 7.37 -0.60
CA GLY A 69 13.33 7.94 -1.19
C GLY A 69 13.20 9.41 -1.63
N GLY A 70 12.00 9.99 -1.56
CA GLY A 70 11.77 11.40 -1.87
C GLY A 70 12.16 12.34 -0.74
N THR A 71 12.00 11.90 0.51
CA THR A 71 12.35 12.70 1.69
C THR A 71 12.74 11.83 2.88
N THR A 72 13.44 12.45 3.83
CA THR A 72 13.70 11.93 5.20
C THR A 72 13.18 12.88 6.29
N SER A 73 12.41 13.89 5.90
CA SER A 73 11.85 14.91 6.79
C SER A 73 10.44 14.54 7.22
N THR A 74 10.19 14.49 8.55
CA THR A 74 8.85 14.31 9.12
C THR A 74 7.87 15.37 8.64
N GLU A 75 8.32 16.62 8.53
CA GLU A 75 7.48 17.73 8.05
C GLU A 75 7.07 17.54 6.59
N GLU A 76 8.03 17.15 5.72
CA GLU A 76 7.71 16.91 4.31
C GLU A 76 6.78 15.71 4.12
N VAL A 77 6.97 14.63 4.89
CA VAL A 77 6.02 13.48 4.91
C VAL A 77 4.61 13.97 5.25
N TYR A 78 4.48 14.75 6.33
CA TYR A 78 3.20 15.32 6.72
C TYR A 78 2.58 16.18 5.62
N GLN A 79 3.33 17.11 5.04
CA GLN A 79 2.85 18.00 3.99
C GLN A 79 2.45 17.23 2.71
N ASN A 80 3.24 16.25 2.30
CA ASN A 80 2.94 15.42 1.14
C ASN A 80 1.61 14.68 1.30
N VAL A 81 1.39 14.06 2.47
CA VAL A 81 0.15 13.32 2.74
C VAL A 81 -1.04 14.26 2.82
N VAL A 82 -0.95 15.34 3.59
CA VAL A 82 -2.05 16.32 3.74
C VAL A 82 -2.44 16.95 2.39
N ASN A 83 -1.45 17.34 1.59
CA ASN A 83 -1.71 17.91 0.27
C ASN A 83 -2.31 16.89 -0.70
N GLY A 84 -1.84 15.64 -0.64
CA GLY A 84 -2.43 14.55 -1.41
C GLY A 84 -3.88 14.28 -1.00
N MET A 85 -4.19 14.25 0.29
CA MET A 85 -5.55 14.06 0.79
C MET A 85 -6.50 15.15 0.31
N LYS A 86 -6.07 16.41 0.29
CA LYS A 86 -6.88 17.54 -0.22
C LYS A 86 -7.28 17.40 -1.69
N SER A 87 -6.54 16.61 -2.45
CA SER A 87 -6.74 16.42 -3.89
C SER A 87 -7.64 15.23 -4.23
N HIS A 88 -8.07 14.45 -3.22
CA HIS A 88 -8.86 13.24 -3.42
C HIS A 88 -10.01 13.15 -2.41
N ASN A 89 -11.17 12.69 -2.87
CA ASN A 89 -12.30 12.39 -1.98
C ASN A 89 -12.06 11.11 -1.17
N VAL A 90 -11.36 10.15 -1.77
CA VAL A 90 -10.91 8.91 -1.12
C VAL A 90 -9.41 8.80 -1.32
N SER A 91 -8.67 8.69 -0.21
CA SER A 91 -7.22 8.62 -0.21
C SER A 91 -6.74 7.28 0.33
N VAL A 92 -5.95 6.57 -0.47
CA VAL A 92 -5.15 5.44 -0.02
C VAL A 92 -3.69 5.88 0.00
N VAL A 93 -3.14 5.98 1.21
CA VAL A 93 -1.82 6.56 1.45
C VAL A 93 -0.76 5.47 1.48
N LEU A 94 0.36 5.69 0.75
CA LEU A 94 1.58 4.90 0.91
C LEU A 94 2.50 5.56 1.94
N GLN A 95 2.80 4.82 3.00
CA GLN A 95 3.73 5.22 4.06
C GLN A 95 4.37 3.96 4.68
N HIS A 96 5.62 4.06 5.17
CA HIS A 96 6.35 2.91 5.69
C HIS A 96 6.61 3.03 7.20
N ASP A 97 6.29 1.98 7.93
CA ASP A 97 6.41 1.88 9.39
C ASP A 97 7.86 1.67 9.89
N ILE A 98 8.76 1.26 9.01
CA ILE A 98 10.20 1.07 9.32
C ILE A 98 11.00 2.37 9.29
N LYS A 99 10.38 3.49 8.98
CA LYS A 99 11.00 4.82 8.86
C LYS A 99 10.56 5.72 10.00
N GLY A 100 11.41 5.94 11.01
CA GLY A 100 11.05 6.75 12.18
C GLY A 100 10.53 8.14 11.82
N PHE A 101 11.13 8.84 10.84
CA PHE A 101 10.64 10.14 10.39
C PHE A 101 9.24 10.06 9.75
N SER A 102 8.89 8.94 9.13
CA SER A 102 7.57 8.70 8.55
C SER A 102 6.55 8.41 9.65
N VAL A 103 6.88 7.52 10.57
CA VAL A 103 6.02 7.19 11.73
C VAL A 103 5.70 8.43 12.57
N ASN A 104 6.67 9.31 12.79
CA ASN A 104 6.50 10.55 13.55
C ASN A 104 5.50 11.55 12.91
N ALA A 105 5.19 11.41 11.63
CA ALA A 105 4.19 12.24 10.96
C ALA A 105 2.74 11.73 11.15
N VAL A 106 2.56 10.44 11.48
CA VAL A 106 1.24 9.77 11.44
C VAL A 106 0.22 10.43 12.35
N GLU A 107 0.58 10.69 13.61
CA GLU A 107 -0.34 11.31 14.58
C GLU A 107 -0.83 12.68 14.08
N ARG A 108 0.06 13.52 13.59
CA ARG A 108 -0.28 14.84 13.04
C ARG A 108 -1.19 14.75 11.82
N ILE A 109 -0.95 13.77 10.94
CA ILE A 109 -1.79 13.52 9.75
C ILE A 109 -3.21 13.15 10.19
N ILE A 110 -3.34 12.24 11.17
CA ILE A 110 -4.63 11.81 11.68
C ILE A 110 -5.37 12.99 12.34
N GLN A 111 -4.69 13.72 13.22
CA GLN A 111 -5.27 14.89 13.90
C GLN A 111 -5.75 15.95 12.90
N TRP A 112 -4.93 16.24 11.88
CA TRP A 112 -5.32 17.19 10.84
C TRP A 112 -6.53 16.68 10.05
N GLY A 113 -6.53 15.41 9.66
CA GLY A 113 -7.63 14.81 8.90
C GLY A 113 -8.95 14.88 9.68
N LEU A 114 -8.96 14.46 10.94
CA LEU A 114 -10.15 14.51 11.80
C LEU A 114 -10.66 15.95 11.97
N ALA A 115 -9.77 16.92 12.17
CA ALA A 115 -10.12 18.34 12.30
C ALA A 115 -10.68 18.93 10.99
N ASN A 116 -10.39 18.33 9.84
CA ASN A 116 -10.86 18.77 8.51
C ASN A 116 -11.97 17.87 7.93
N GLY A 117 -12.63 17.06 8.75
CA GLY A 117 -13.81 16.28 8.36
C GLY A 117 -13.52 14.97 7.64
N TYR A 118 -12.27 14.50 7.65
CA TYR A 118 -11.90 13.19 7.10
C TYR A 118 -12.24 12.08 8.10
N THR A 119 -12.59 10.91 7.59
CA THR A 119 -12.75 9.68 8.35
C THR A 119 -11.65 8.70 7.96
N PHE A 120 -10.95 8.15 8.95
CA PHE A 120 -9.95 7.11 8.73
C PHE A 120 -10.59 5.74 8.89
N LEU A 121 -10.53 4.93 7.85
CA LEU A 121 -11.11 3.59 7.82
C LEU A 121 -10.02 2.56 7.49
N PRO A 122 -10.11 1.35 8.05
CA PRO A 122 -9.25 0.25 7.60
C PRO A 122 -9.63 -0.14 6.17
N LEU A 123 -8.62 -0.59 5.40
CA LEU A 123 -8.88 -1.25 4.13
C LEU A 123 -9.55 -2.61 4.40
N THR A 124 -10.54 -2.93 3.59
CA THR A 124 -11.27 -4.21 3.64
C THR A 124 -11.41 -4.79 2.22
N THR A 125 -11.92 -6.00 2.11
CA THR A 125 -12.22 -6.60 0.81
C THR A 125 -13.35 -5.89 0.07
N SER A 126 -14.16 -5.07 0.76
CA SER A 126 -15.23 -4.25 0.18
C SER A 126 -14.80 -2.80 -0.11
N THR A 127 -13.58 -2.39 0.29
CA THR A 127 -13.05 -1.06 -0.05
C THR A 127 -12.90 -0.93 -1.57
N GLU A 128 -13.25 0.23 -2.13
CA GLU A 128 -13.08 0.51 -3.55
C GLU A 128 -11.61 0.37 -3.97
N ASP A 129 -11.39 -0.17 -5.17
CA ASP A 129 -10.05 -0.42 -5.69
C ASP A 129 -9.30 0.87 -5.98
N VAL A 130 -8.04 0.91 -5.53
CA VAL A 130 -7.07 1.92 -5.95
C VAL A 130 -5.90 1.19 -6.60
N HIS A 131 -5.86 1.21 -7.92
CA HIS A 131 -4.86 0.51 -8.72
C HIS A 131 -4.10 1.50 -9.60
N HIS A 132 -2.80 1.28 -9.74
CA HIS A 132 -2.01 1.87 -10.80
C HIS A 132 -2.22 1.08 -12.12
N GLY A 133 -1.85 1.68 -13.25
CA GLY A 133 -1.77 0.95 -14.51
C GLY A 133 -0.66 -0.10 -14.46
N VAL A 134 -0.95 -1.33 -14.86
CA VAL A 134 0.05 -2.40 -14.93
C VAL A 134 0.95 -2.16 -16.14
N ASN A 135 2.28 -2.04 -15.91
CA ASN A 135 3.28 -1.68 -16.92
C ASN A 135 4.24 -2.82 -17.27
N ASN A 136 4.05 -3.99 -16.71
CA ASN A 136 4.87 -5.18 -16.97
C ASN A 136 4.05 -6.47 -16.93
#